data_d98801f1b80919b44f961343c2d2d3b8
#
_entry.id   d98801f1b80919b44f961343c2d2d3b8
#
_cell.length_a   1.000
_cell.length_b   1.000
_cell.length_c   1.000
_cell.angle_alpha   90.00
_cell.angle_beta   90.00
_cell.angle_gamma   90.00
#
_symmetry.space_group_name_H-M   'P 1'
#
loop_
_entity.id
_entity.type
_entity.pdbx_description
1 polymer ?
#
loop_
_entity_poly.entity_id
_entity_poly.type
_entity_poly.pdbx_seq_one_letter_code
_entity_poly.pdbx_strand_id
1 'polypeptide(L)'
;MLTGIHLGAYGKEMGYQVNIIDVLEKLQALPGLERVRLSSIEVNEITDGLIDIIADSDKVCPHFHLPLQSGDDYILVRMNRKYNSAQYINTLEKIREKLELPSISTDIMVGFPGEEREHFENTLRLCEQAGFSRTHIFPYSPREDTPAAKMPGHCKPSEIKARKRELESLTAGTSLRYKKSFIGKNISILVEGTRDKKTGKLCGYSDRYIKVLFDGTDDLMNEIVDVHVERVLPQSVMGKYSSSEGRGNE
;
A
#
# COMPACT_ATOMS: atom_id res chain seq x y z
N MET A 1 -13.94 -0.46 3.62
CA MET A 1 -12.80 0.43 3.28
C MET A 1 -13.25 1.87 3.41
N LEU A 2 -12.49 2.72 4.11
CA LEU A 2 -12.74 4.15 4.22
C LEU A 2 -12.06 4.86 3.04
N THR A 3 -12.84 5.59 2.25
CA THR A 3 -12.38 6.22 1.01
C THR A 3 -12.76 7.69 0.97
N GLY A 4 -11.96 8.50 0.29
CA GLY A 4 -12.18 9.91 0.06
C GLY A 4 -11.22 10.44 -1.01
N ILE A 5 -11.52 11.60 -1.59
CA ILE A 5 -10.64 12.25 -2.57
C ILE A 5 -9.33 12.69 -1.89
N HIS A 6 -9.41 13.13 -0.62
CA HIS A 6 -8.30 13.62 0.18
C HIS A 6 -8.55 13.25 1.65
N LEU A 7 -8.32 11.99 1.97
CA LEU A 7 -8.74 11.40 3.25
C LEU A 7 -8.04 12.04 4.45
N GLY A 8 -6.75 12.33 4.34
CA GLY A 8 -5.96 12.95 5.41
C GLY A 8 -6.34 14.41 5.69
N ALA A 9 -7.01 15.08 4.74
CA ALA A 9 -7.53 16.44 4.93
C ALA A 9 -8.94 16.47 5.54
N TYR A 10 -9.49 15.32 5.96
CA TYR A 10 -10.82 15.31 6.59
C TYR A 10 -10.87 16.23 7.79
N GLY A 11 -11.92 17.05 7.85
CA GLY A 11 -12.13 18.06 8.91
C GLY A 11 -11.40 19.39 8.72
N LYS A 12 -10.56 19.52 7.67
CA LYS A 12 -9.81 20.76 7.41
C LYS A 12 -10.72 21.99 7.26
N GLU A 13 -11.82 21.83 6.55
CA GLU A 13 -12.80 22.92 6.35
C GLU A 13 -13.53 23.33 7.65
N MET A 14 -13.54 22.44 8.63
CA MET A 14 -14.08 22.67 9.99
C MET A 14 -12.97 23.09 10.99
N GLY A 15 -11.82 23.53 10.52
CA GLY A 15 -10.70 23.93 11.37
C GLY A 15 -10.08 22.78 12.18
N TYR A 16 -10.19 21.54 11.66
CA TYR A 16 -9.74 20.32 12.34
C TYR A 16 -10.35 20.08 13.73
N GLN A 17 -11.52 20.61 14.01
CA GLN A 17 -12.28 20.26 15.22
C GLN A 17 -12.64 18.78 15.27
N VAL A 18 -12.75 18.13 14.09
CA VAL A 18 -12.86 16.69 13.88
C VAL A 18 -11.92 16.31 12.76
N ASN A 19 -11.17 15.23 12.91
CA ASN A 19 -10.20 14.76 11.93
C ASN A 19 -10.34 13.24 11.67
N ILE A 20 -9.47 12.67 10.88
CA ILE A 20 -9.53 11.24 10.52
C ILE A 20 -9.35 10.32 11.74
N ILE A 21 -8.60 10.74 12.77
CA ILE A 21 -8.39 9.97 13.99
C ILE A 21 -9.70 9.81 14.75
N ASP A 22 -10.46 10.90 14.91
CA ASP A 22 -11.78 10.89 15.57
C ASP A 22 -12.75 9.93 14.85
N VAL A 23 -12.68 9.88 13.52
CA VAL A 23 -13.48 8.93 12.72
C VAL A 23 -13.07 7.50 13.01
N LEU A 24 -11.75 7.22 13.06
CA LEU A 24 -11.24 5.88 13.34
C LEU A 24 -11.60 5.43 14.77
N GLU A 25 -11.50 6.29 15.77
CA GLU A 25 -11.92 5.99 17.13
C GLU A 25 -13.40 5.57 17.20
N LYS A 26 -14.28 6.35 16.56
CA LYS A 26 -15.72 6.04 16.50
C LYS A 26 -16.00 4.73 15.75
N LEU A 27 -15.30 4.49 14.63
CA LEU A 27 -15.47 3.26 13.86
C LEU A 27 -15.04 2.03 14.65
N GLN A 28 -13.94 2.10 15.40
CA GLN A 28 -13.47 0.99 16.22
C GLN A 28 -14.47 0.59 17.32
N ALA A 29 -15.23 1.54 17.84
CA ALA A 29 -16.25 1.32 18.83
C ALA A 29 -17.53 0.65 18.29
N LEU A 30 -17.69 0.56 16.97
CA LEU A 30 -18.88 -0.05 16.37
C LEU A 30 -18.87 -1.58 16.56
N PRO A 31 -19.97 -2.16 17.11
CA PRO A 31 -20.11 -3.60 17.17
C PRO A 31 -20.28 -4.19 15.77
N GLY A 32 -19.72 -5.37 15.53
CA GLY A 32 -19.80 -6.08 14.24
C GLY A 32 -18.92 -5.51 13.13
N LEU A 33 -18.18 -4.42 13.38
CA LEU A 33 -17.15 -3.94 12.47
C LEU A 33 -15.85 -4.67 12.75
N GLU A 34 -15.44 -5.55 11.85
CA GLU A 34 -14.28 -6.41 12.00
C GLU A 34 -12.98 -5.76 11.49
N ARG A 35 -13.07 -4.99 10.40
CA ARG A 35 -11.87 -4.48 9.72
C ARG A 35 -12.10 -3.14 9.02
N VAL A 36 -11.20 -2.19 9.25
CA VAL A 36 -11.16 -0.88 8.58
C VAL A 36 -9.85 -0.75 7.80
N ARG A 37 -9.95 -0.42 6.54
CA ARG A 37 -8.80 -0.10 5.68
C ARG A 37 -8.92 1.32 5.16
N LEU A 38 -7.84 2.09 5.27
CA LEU A 38 -7.73 3.43 4.70
C LEU A 38 -7.38 3.34 3.20
N SER A 39 -7.93 4.25 2.41
CA SER A 39 -7.48 4.50 1.04
C SER A 39 -6.20 5.35 1.03
N SER A 40 -5.92 6.02 -0.10
CA SER A 40 -4.73 6.86 -0.24
C SER A 40 -4.72 8.03 0.74
N ILE A 41 -3.56 8.28 1.35
CA ILE A 41 -3.28 9.45 2.19
C ILE A 41 -1.96 10.06 1.68
N GLU A 42 -1.89 11.37 1.60
CA GLU A 42 -0.63 12.06 1.27
C GLU A 42 0.35 11.90 2.44
N VAL A 43 1.63 11.72 2.11
CA VAL A 43 2.66 11.43 3.13
C VAL A 43 2.80 12.51 4.19
N ASN A 44 2.59 13.78 3.82
CA ASN A 44 2.62 14.92 4.74
C ASN A 44 1.38 15.04 5.65
N GLU A 45 0.40 14.16 5.49
CA GLU A 45 -0.80 14.07 6.33
C GLU A 45 -0.73 12.90 7.32
N ILE A 46 0.32 12.09 7.24
CA ILE A 46 0.61 11.04 8.22
C ILE A 46 1.16 11.71 9.48
N THR A 47 0.35 11.75 10.51
CA THR A 47 0.73 12.26 11.85
C THR A 47 1.10 11.11 12.76
N ASP A 48 1.88 11.41 13.81
CA ASP A 48 2.24 10.41 14.82
C ASP A 48 0.96 9.84 15.49
N GLY A 49 -0.07 10.66 15.75
CA GLY A 49 -1.36 10.20 16.28
C GLY A 49 -2.12 9.26 15.32
N LEU A 50 -2.00 9.45 13.99
CA LEU A 50 -2.58 8.51 13.03
C LEU A 50 -1.82 7.18 13.02
N ILE A 51 -0.51 7.20 13.18
CA ILE A 51 0.29 5.98 13.29
C ILE A 51 -0.06 5.24 14.58
N ASP A 52 -0.15 5.96 15.71
CA ASP A 52 -0.45 5.39 17.02
C ASP A 52 -1.83 4.71 17.03
N ILE A 53 -2.89 5.37 16.53
CA ILE A 53 -4.23 4.74 16.49
C ILE A 53 -4.29 3.50 15.59
N ILE A 54 -3.47 3.44 14.54
CA ILE A 54 -3.37 2.25 13.68
C ILE A 54 -2.58 1.15 14.40
N ALA A 55 -1.52 1.51 15.13
CA ALA A 55 -0.68 0.57 15.87
C ALA A 55 -1.43 -0.08 17.05
N ASP A 56 -2.27 0.68 17.74
CA ASP A 56 -3.02 0.25 18.90
C ASP A 56 -4.34 -0.47 18.54
N SER A 57 -4.67 -0.58 17.24
CA SER A 57 -5.96 -1.10 16.78
C SER A 57 -5.90 -2.53 16.26
N ASP A 58 -6.80 -3.38 16.75
CA ASP A 58 -7.04 -4.71 16.19
C ASP A 58 -7.91 -4.67 14.91
N LYS A 59 -8.61 -3.56 14.65
CA LYS A 59 -9.55 -3.41 13.53
C LYS A 59 -8.99 -2.61 12.36
N VAL A 60 -8.14 -1.61 12.61
CA VAL A 60 -7.57 -0.78 11.55
C VAL A 60 -6.37 -1.51 10.93
N CYS A 61 -6.47 -1.75 9.63
CA CYS A 61 -5.44 -2.48 8.91
C CYS A 61 -4.09 -1.74 8.93
N PRO A 62 -2.97 -2.39 9.27
CA PRO A 62 -1.62 -1.82 9.19
C PRO A 62 -1.15 -1.75 7.73
N HIS A 63 -1.94 -1.07 6.91
CA HIS A 63 -1.74 -0.89 5.48
C HIS A 63 -1.87 0.59 5.13
N PHE A 64 -0.82 1.15 4.54
CA PHE A 64 -0.75 2.51 4.06
C PHE A 64 -0.60 2.53 2.54
N HIS A 65 -1.43 3.31 1.87
CA HIS A 65 -1.20 3.66 0.48
C HIS A 65 -0.77 5.12 0.43
N LEU A 66 0.54 5.33 0.21
CA LEU A 66 1.19 6.64 0.23
C LEU A 66 1.74 6.94 -1.16
N PRO A 67 1.05 7.73 -2.00
CA PRO A 67 1.52 8.05 -3.33
C PRO A 67 2.84 8.85 -3.28
N LEU A 68 3.94 8.26 -3.79
CA LEU A 68 5.25 8.91 -3.89
C LEU A 68 5.37 9.81 -5.12
N GLN A 69 4.81 9.35 -6.23
CA GLN A 69 4.85 9.94 -7.56
C GLN A 69 6.24 9.96 -8.21
N SER A 70 7.28 10.44 -7.53
CA SER A 70 8.69 10.41 -7.94
C SER A 70 9.60 10.33 -6.71
N GLY A 71 10.74 9.70 -6.83
CA GLY A 71 11.79 9.68 -5.79
C GLY A 71 12.82 10.80 -5.94
N ASP A 72 12.58 11.75 -6.83
CA ASP A 72 13.47 12.86 -7.12
C ASP A 72 12.83 14.21 -6.75
N ASP A 73 13.55 15.01 -5.95
CA ASP A 73 13.01 16.26 -5.40
C ASP A 73 12.74 17.32 -6.48
N TYR A 74 13.54 17.38 -7.54
CA TYR A 74 13.30 18.29 -8.65
C TYR A 74 11.99 17.94 -9.37
N ILE A 75 11.75 16.66 -9.61
CA ILE A 75 10.51 16.17 -10.23
C ILE A 75 9.31 16.36 -9.29
N LEU A 76 9.46 16.09 -7.99
CA LEU A 76 8.39 16.33 -7.01
C LEU A 76 7.95 17.81 -6.99
N VAL A 77 8.89 18.76 -7.02
CA VAL A 77 8.59 20.18 -7.13
C VAL A 77 7.83 20.51 -8.42
N ARG A 78 8.26 19.95 -9.56
CA ARG A 78 7.56 20.13 -10.85
C ARG A 78 6.16 19.52 -10.87
N MET A 79 5.94 18.44 -10.11
CA MET A 79 4.62 17.84 -9.88
C MET A 79 3.80 18.60 -8.83
N ASN A 80 4.29 19.74 -8.30
CA ASN A 80 3.68 20.53 -7.24
C ASN A 80 3.42 19.74 -5.95
N ARG A 81 4.28 18.75 -5.64
CA ARG A 81 4.19 18.01 -4.37
C ARG A 81 4.70 18.85 -3.22
N LYS A 82 4.10 18.66 -2.03
CA LYS A 82 4.39 19.46 -0.82
C LYS A 82 5.30 18.70 0.16
N TYR A 83 6.02 17.72 -0.32
CA TYR A 83 7.01 16.93 0.41
C TYR A 83 8.21 16.66 -0.49
N ASN A 84 9.32 16.30 0.11
CA ASN A 84 10.52 15.85 -0.57
C ASN A 84 10.82 14.37 -0.24
N SER A 85 11.83 13.81 -0.91
CA SER A 85 12.27 12.41 -0.76
C SER A 85 12.67 12.06 0.68
N ALA A 86 13.38 12.96 1.37
CA ALA A 86 13.81 12.75 2.75
C ALA A 86 12.62 12.71 3.73
N GLN A 87 11.67 13.63 3.58
CA GLN A 87 10.44 13.64 4.39
C GLN A 87 9.62 12.36 4.16
N TYR A 88 9.56 11.90 2.90
CA TYR A 88 8.86 10.67 2.57
C TYR A 88 9.48 9.46 3.30
N ILE A 89 10.80 9.28 3.20
CA ILE A 89 11.50 8.17 3.87
C ILE A 89 11.35 8.25 5.39
N ASN A 90 11.53 9.43 5.98
CA ASN A 90 11.35 9.61 7.44
C ASN A 90 9.96 9.18 7.92
N THR A 91 8.92 9.48 7.15
CA THR A 91 7.55 9.01 7.47
C THR A 91 7.45 7.49 7.43
N LEU A 92 8.08 6.82 6.44
CA LEU A 92 8.11 5.36 6.39
C LEU A 92 8.84 4.73 7.58
N GLU A 93 9.93 5.36 8.02
CA GLU A 93 10.70 4.91 9.19
C GLU A 93 9.84 5.01 10.46
N LYS A 94 9.18 6.13 10.71
CA LYS A 94 8.23 6.28 11.83
C LYS A 94 7.13 5.21 11.84
N ILE A 95 6.55 4.91 10.68
CA ILE A 95 5.53 3.86 10.55
C ILE A 95 6.12 2.50 10.94
N ARG A 96 7.35 2.19 10.51
CA ARG A 96 8.01 0.91 10.79
C ARG A 96 8.53 0.77 12.22
N GLU A 97 8.83 1.86 12.89
CA GLU A 97 9.19 1.87 14.31
C GLU A 97 8.01 1.49 15.21
N LYS A 98 6.80 1.87 14.81
CA LYS A 98 5.58 1.65 15.60
C LYS A 98 4.83 0.37 15.24
N LEU A 99 4.90 -0.10 14.00
CA LEU A 99 4.13 -1.25 13.53
C LEU A 99 5.04 -2.39 13.06
N GLU A 100 4.69 -3.61 13.46
CA GLU A 100 5.36 -4.81 12.96
C GLU A 100 4.91 -5.11 11.51
N LEU A 101 5.84 -5.12 10.57
CA LEU A 101 5.61 -5.45 9.16
C LEU A 101 4.43 -4.69 8.53
N PRO A 102 4.37 -3.35 8.63
CA PRO A 102 3.30 -2.60 7.97
C PRO A 102 3.39 -2.77 6.46
N SER A 103 2.24 -2.82 5.80
CA SER A 103 2.19 -2.81 4.34
C SER A 103 2.20 -1.38 3.85
N ILE A 104 3.22 -1.01 3.09
CA ILE A 104 3.32 0.31 2.47
C ILE A 104 3.28 0.12 0.96
N SER A 105 2.23 0.62 0.34
CA SER A 105 2.04 0.65 -1.10
C SER A 105 2.12 2.07 -1.63
N THR A 106 2.47 2.23 -2.91
CA THR A 106 2.69 3.54 -3.50
C THR A 106 2.31 3.59 -4.97
N ASP A 107 2.12 4.82 -5.46
CA ASP A 107 1.98 5.16 -6.86
C ASP A 107 3.23 5.90 -7.34
N ILE A 108 3.74 5.55 -8.52
CA ILE A 108 4.89 6.22 -9.14
C ILE A 108 4.57 6.50 -10.60
N MET A 109 4.85 7.72 -11.03
CA MET A 109 4.73 8.14 -12.40
C MET A 109 6.13 8.19 -13.04
N VAL A 110 6.30 7.57 -14.21
CA VAL A 110 7.55 7.59 -14.97
C VAL A 110 7.40 8.42 -16.24
N GLY A 111 8.45 9.17 -16.59
CA GLY A 111 8.48 10.00 -17.81
C GLY A 111 7.74 11.31 -17.67
N PHE A 112 7.63 11.87 -16.47
CA PHE A 112 7.11 13.22 -16.28
C PHE A 112 7.98 14.25 -17.03
N PRO A 113 7.42 15.36 -17.58
CA PRO A 113 8.20 16.36 -18.30
C PRO A 113 9.39 16.87 -17.50
N GLY A 114 10.60 16.78 -18.08
CA GLY A 114 11.85 17.14 -17.41
C GLY A 114 12.50 16.03 -16.58
N GLU A 115 11.92 14.83 -16.54
CA GLU A 115 12.57 13.68 -15.92
C GLU A 115 13.72 13.18 -16.81
N GLU A 116 14.95 13.44 -16.42
CA GLU A 116 16.15 12.89 -17.04
C GLU A 116 16.53 11.53 -16.41
N ARG A 117 17.59 10.87 -16.93
CA ARG A 117 18.04 9.58 -16.44
C ARG A 117 18.43 9.64 -14.94
N GLU A 118 19.13 10.67 -14.53
CA GLU A 118 19.55 10.88 -13.14
C GLU A 118 18.35 10.97 -12.17
N HIS A 119 17.31 11.73 -12.54
CA HIS A 119 16.09 11.85 -11.73
C HIS A 119 15.37 10.51 -11.58
N PHE A 120 15.34 9.71 -12.66
CA PHE A 120 14.78 8.38 -12.62
C PHE A 120 15.62 7.43 -11.73
N GLU A 121 16.95 7.54 -11.76
CA GLU A 121 17.83 6.77 -10.87
C GLU A 121 17.63 7.11 -9.39
N ASN A 122 17.35 8.39 -9.06
CA ASN A 122 16.94 8.79 -7.70
C ASN A 122 15.65 8.06 -7.30
N THR A 123 14.68 7.96 -8.21
CA THR A 123 13.44 7.21 -7.97
C THR A 123 13.70 5.72 -7.73
N LEU A 124 14.59 5.09 -8.51
CA LEU A 124 14.97 3.68 -8.28
C LEU A 124 15.62 3.48 -6.91
N ARG A 125 16.58 4.34 -6.53
CA ARG A 125 17.24 4.28 -5.21
C ARG A 125 16.25 4.41 -4.06
N LEU A 126 15.34 5.38 -4.14
CA LEU A 126 14.32 5.56 -3.12
C LEU A 126 13.38 4.36 -3.03
N CYS A 127 12.96 3.78 -4.15
CA CYS A 127 12.09 2.60 -4.15
C CYS A 127 12.77 1.38 -3.52
N GLU A 128 14.07 1.19 -3.76
CA GLU A 128 14.83 0.12 -3.13
C GLU A 128 14.95 0.32 -1.62
N GLN A 129 15.26 1.54 -1.17
CA GLN A 129 15.33 1.91 0.25
C GLN A 129 13.96 1.78 0.93
N ALA A 130 12.91 2.27 0.27
CA ALA A 130 11.54 2.24 0.77
C ALA A 130 11.00 0.81 0.92
N GLY A 131 11.42 -0.14 0.08
CA GLY A 131 11.03 -1.54 0.18
C GLY A 131 9.52 -1.75 0.14
N PHE A 132 8.83 -1.10 -0.78
CA PHE A 132 7.38 -1.14 -0.89
C PHE A 132 6.83 -2.56 -1.02
N SER A 133 5.71 -2.81 -0.32
CA SER A 133 4.94 -4.06 -0.45
C SER A 133 4.29 -4.19 -1.81
N ARG A 134 3.87 -3.06 -2.40
CA ARG A 134 3.27 -2.96 -3.73
C ARG A 134 3.52 -1.59 -4.34
N THR A 135 3.81 -1.54 -5.64
CA THR A 135 3.99 -0.29 -6.39
C THR A 135 3.11 -0.31 -7.64
N HIS A 136 2.34 0.74 -7.83
CA HIS A 136 1.59 0.99 -9.06
C HIS A 136 2.39 1.98 -9.91
N ILE A 137 2.74 1.59 -11.12
CA ILE A 137 3.61 2.38 -12.00
C ILE A 137 2.81 2.86 -13.20
N PHE A 138 2.70 4.17 -13.31
CA PHE A 138 1.95 4.85 -14.36
C PHE A 138 2.93 5.54 -15.32
N PRO A 139 2.82 5.30 -16.63
CA PRO A 139 3.50 6.14 -17.61
C PRO A 139 2.83 7.52 -17.64
N TYR A 140 3.63 8.59 -17.67
CA TYR A 140 3.09 9.92 -17.89
C TYR A 140 2.35 9.97 -19.24
N SER A 141 1.14 10.53 -19.22
CA SER A 141 0.34 10.79 -20.41
C SER A 141 -0.15 12.24 -20.35
N PRO A 142 0.17 13.07 -21.35
CA PRO A 142 -0.28 14.46 -21.38
C PRO A 142 -1.80 14.55 -21.37
N ARG A 143 -2.34 15.48 -20.56
CA ARG A 143 -3.75 15.87 -20.58
C ARG A 143 -3.83 17.34 -20.94
N GLU A 144 -4.54 17.68 -21.99
CA GLU A 144 -4.53 19.01 -22.65
C GLU A 144 -4.71 20.18 -21.67
N ASP A 145 -5.55 20.05 -20.67
CA ASP A 145 -5.88 21.12 -19.72
C ASP A 145 -4.94 21.20 -18.50
N THR A 146 -3.84 20.43 -18.49
CA THR A 146 -2.92 20.43 -17.36
C THR A 146 -1.67 21.29 -17.61
N PRO A 147 -1.13 21.98 -16.57
CA PRO A 147 0.15 22.67 -16.69
C PRO A 147 1.27 21.75 -17.20
N ALA A 148 1.29 20.48 -16.76
CA ALA A 148 2.30 19.50 -17.15
C ALA A 148 2.33 19.24 -18.66
N ALA A 149 1.20 19.28 -19.36
CA ALA A 149 1.15 19.09 -20.81
C ALA A 149 1.89 20.20 -21.59
N LYS A 150 1.99 21.39 -20.97
CA LYS A 150 2.66 22.57 -21.56
C LYS A 150 4.13 22.70 -21.14
N MET A 151 4.61 21.85 -20.24
CA MET A 151 6.00 21.88 -19.77
C MET A 151 6.95 21.40 -20.88
N PRO A 152 8.17 21.96 -20.97
CA PRO A 152 9.21 21.42 -21.85
C PRO A 152 9.80 20.12 -21.30
N GLY A 153 10.50 19.38 -22.14
CA GLY A 153 11.27 18.19 -21.73
C GLY A 153 10.42 16.92 -21.63
N HIS A 154 9.44 16.75 -22.52
CA HIS A 154 8.70 15.49 -22.63
C HIS A 154 9.61 14.32 -23.00
N CYS A 155 9.55 13.24 -22.24
CA CYS A 155 10.28 12.01 -22.54
C CYS A 155 9.72 11.30 -23.77
N LYS A 156 10.59 10.62 -24.51
CA LYS A 156 10.15 9.78 -25.64
C LYS A 156 9.36 8.56 -25.12
N PRO A 157 8.33 8.11 -25.86
CA PRO A 157 7.56 6.93 -25.45
C PRO A 157 8.42 5.67 -25.21
N SER A 158 9.50 5.51 -25.98
CA SER A 158 10.44 4.40 -25.79
C SER A 158 11.20 4.46 -24.47
N GLU A 159 11.59 5.66 -24.03
CA GLU A 159 12.26 5.90 -22.74
C GLU A 159 11.30 5.63 -21.57
N ILE A 160 10.07 6.15 -21.66
CA ILE A 160 9.02 5.91 -20.66
C ILE A 160 8.78 4.40 -20.49
N LYS A 161 8.68 3.67 -21.63
CA LYS A 161 8.50 2.21 -21.61
C LYS A 161 9.68 1.48 -20.99
N ALA A 162 10.91 1.91 -21.28
CA ALA A 162 12.13 1.33 -20.71
C ALA A 162 12.18 1.55 -19.19
N ARG A 163 11.98 2.81 -18.71
CA ARG A 163 11.94 3.16 -17.29
C ARG A 163 10.86 2.40 -16.54
N LYS A 164 9.66 2.28 -17.14
CA LYS A 164 8.57 1.51 -16.53
C LYS A 164 8.99 0.06 -16.30
N ARG A 165 9.58 -0.63 -17.28
CA ARG A 165 10.04 -2.02 -17.15
C ARG A 165 11.14 -2.17 -16.09
N GLU A 166 12.09 -1.23 -16.06
CA GLU A 166 13.18 -1.23 -15.08
C GLU A 166 12.63 -1.11 -13.64
N LEU A 167 11.72 -0.17 -13.42
CA LEU A 167 11.07 0.04 -12.12
C LEU A 167 10.17 -1.14 -11.74
N GLU A 168 9.42 -1.72 -12.69
CA GLU A 168 8.61 -2.94 -12.47
C GLU A 168 9.49 -4.11 -11.99
N SER A 169 10.67 -4.30 -12.60
CA SER A 169 11.60 -5.35 -12.19
C SER A 169 12.10 -5.16 -10.77
N LEU A 170 12.53 -3.94 -10.42
CA LEU A 170 13.00 -3.60 -9.08
C LEU A 170 11.90 -3.80 -8.03
N THR A 171 10.72 -3.24 -8.29
CA THR A 171 9.61 -3.26 -7.32
C THR A 171 8.97 -4.64 -7.18
N ALA A 172 9.05 -5.51 -8.19
CA ALA A 172 8.72 -6.92 -8.04
C ALA A 172 9.64 -7.61 -7.01
N GLY A 173 10.92 -7.26 -7.00
CA GLY A 173 11.89 -7.74 -6.00
C GLY A 173 11.54 -7.30 -4.58
N THR A 174 11.22 -6.00 -4.37
CA THR A 174 10.84 -5.48 -3.05
C THR A 174 9.54 -6.12 -2.55
N SER A 175 8.53 -6.22 -3.41
CA SER A 175 7.26 -6.89 -3.10
C SER A 175 7.46 -8.38 -2.73
N LEU A 176 8.37 -9.06 -3.41
CA LEU A 176 8.68 -10.45 -3.10
C LEU A 176 9.36 -10.58 -1.74
N ARG A 177 10.34 -9.71 -1.41
CA ARG A 177 10.99 -9.65 -0.09
C ARG A 177 9.97 -9.41 1.02
N TYR A 178 9.08 -8.45 0.84
CA TYR A 178 8.00 -8.16 1.79
C TYR A 178 7.10 -9.39 2.03
N LYS A 179 6.65 -10.07 0.97
CA LYS A 179 5.84 -11.29 1.11
C LYS A 179 6.59 -12.44 1.79
N LYS A 180 7.90 -12.57 1.55
CA LYS A 180 8.73 -13.59 2.20
C LYS A 180 8.83 -13.43 3.72
N SER A 181 8.69 -12.21 4.26
CA SER A 181 8.69 -11.99 5.72
C SER A 181 7.50 -12.62 6.45
N PHE A 182 6.51 -13.11 5.70
CA PHE A 182 5.34 -13.78 6.26
C PHE A 182 5.43 -15.32 6.20
N ILE A 183 6.45 -15.91 5.58
CA ILE A 183 6.64 -17.36 5.59
C ILE A 183 6.74 -17.85 7.04
N GLY A 184 5.96 -18.89 7.38
CA GLY A 184 5.90 -19.46 8.73
C GLY A 184 5.03 -18.66 9.72
N LYS A 185 4.41 -17.56 9.29
CA LYS A 185 3.50 -16.76 10.13
C LYS A 185 2.03 -17.08 9.80
N ASN A 186 1.18 -16.96 10.82
CA ASN A 186 -0.28 -16.93 10.63
C ASN A 186 -0.70 -15.51 10.27
N ILE A 187 -1.54 -15.37 9.26
CA ILE A 187 -2.12 -14.09 8.86
C ILE A 187 -3.63 -14.19 8.75
N SER A 188 -4.32 -13.21 9.30
CA SER A 188 -5.77 -13.10 9.22
C SER A 188 -6.19 -12.56 7.86
N ILE A 189 -7.09 -13.26 7.16
CA ILE A 189 -7.57 -12.89 5.82
C ILE A 189 -9.09 -12.82 5.78
N LEU A 190 -9.63 -11.88 5.03
CA LEU A 190 -11.02 -11.89 4.60
C LEU A 190 -11.09 -12.69 3.29
N VAL A 191 -11.83 -13.79 3.32
CA VAL A 191 -12.00 -14.67 2.17
C VAL A 191 -12.97 -14.04 1.17
N GLU A 192 -12.60 -14.05 -0.11
CA GLU A 192 -13.46 -13.54 -1.19
C GLU A 192 -14.65 -14.48 -1.42
N GLY A 193 -15.79 -13.92 -1.88
CA GLY A 193 -16.99 -14.67 -2.23
C GLY A 193 -16.87 -15.54 -3.48
N THR A 194 -15.66 -15.63 -4.07
CA THR A 194 -15.39 -16.44 -5.27
C THR A 194 -13.98 -17.03 -5.20
N ARG A 195 -13.82 -18.21 -5.78
CA ARG A 195 -12.50 -18.85 -5.93
C ARG A 195 -11.62 -18.14 -6.95
N ASP A 196 -10.32 -18.22 -6.76
CA ASP A 196 -9.34 -17.75 -7.73
C ASP A 196 -9.48 -18.54 -9.05
N LYS A 197 -9.75 -17.82 -10.15
CA LYS A 197 -10.06 -18.42 -11.47
C LYS A 197 -8.91 -19.24 -12.06
N LYS A 198 -7.66 -18.97 -11.66
CA LYS A 198 -6.50 -19.67 -12.22
C LYS A 198 -6.16 -20.95 -11.48
N THR A 199 -6.40 -20.98 -10.17
CA THR A 199 -5.97 -22.07 -9.30
C THR A 199 -7.14 -22.92 -8.77
N GLY A 200 -8.37 -22.42 -8.84
CA GLY A 200 -9.54 -23.04 -8.21
C GLY A 200 -9.56 -22.97 -6.69
N LYS A 201 -8.52 -22.39 -6.07
CA LYS A 201 -8.39 -22.28 -4.61
C LYS A 201 -9.26 -21.16 -4.05
N LEU A 202 -9.60 -21.23 -2.77
CA LEU A 202 -10.08 -20.07 -2.06
C LEU A 202 -9.01 -18.98 -2.07
N CYS A 203 -9.45 -17.74 -2.12
CA CYS A 203 -8.54 -16.60 -2.05
C CYS A 203 -9.14 -15.50 -1.18
N GLY A 204 -8.27 -14.69 -0.61
CA GLY A 204 -8.67 -13.55 0.21
C GLY A 204 -7.54 -12.56 0.36
N TYR A 205 -7.79 -11.50 1.11
CA TYR A 205 -6.80 -10.47 1.40
C TYR A 205 -6.57 -10.35 2.90
N SER A 206 -5.29 -10.32 3.28
CA SER A 206 -4.92 -10.06 4.66
C SER A 206 -5.21 -8.60 5.05
N ASP A 207 -5.10 -8.31 6.33
CA ASP A 207 -5.10 -6.95 6.89
C ASP A 207 -4.03 -6.06 6.23
N ARG A 208 -2.91 -6.64 5.80
CA ARG A 208 -1.80 -6.00 5.06
C ARG A 208 -1.98 -6.00 3.53
N TYR A 209 -3.18 -6.33 3.05
CA TYR A 209 -3.55 -6.36 1.63
C TYR A 209 -2.72 -7.33 0.78
N ILE A 210 -2.19 -8.39 1.40
CA ILE A 210 -1.54 -9.50 0.71
C ILE A 210 -2.61 -10.46 0.20
N LYS A 211 -2.59 -10.79 -1.09
CA LYS A 211 -3.45 -11.85 -1.64
C LYS A 211 -2.95 -13.21 -1.16
N VAL A 212 -3.84 -14.00 -0.60
CA VAL A 212 -3.58 -15.34 -0.07
C VAL A 212 -4.40 -16.36 -0.84
N LEU A 213 -3.78 -17.49 -1.18
CA LEU A 213 -4.43 -18.65 -1.80
C LEU A 213 -4.32 -19.83 -0.85
N PHE A 214 -5.39 -20.59 -0.65
CA PHE A 214 -5.39 -21.75 0.23
C PHE A 214 -6.49 -22.75 -0.16
N ASP A 215 -6.37 -23.98 0.32
CA ASP A 215 -7.41 -25.01 0.15
C ASP A 215 -8.41 -24.93 1.30
N GLY A 216 -9.69 -25.04 0.98
CA GLY A 216 -10.80 -25.00 1.94
C GLY A 216 -12.14 -25.20 1.26
N THR A 217 -13.19 -25.26 2.05
CA THR A 217 -14.59 -25.41 1.64
C THR A 217 -15.26 -24.04 1.45
N ASP A 218 -16.34 -23.97 0.68
CA ASP A 218 -16.98 -22.70 0.28
C ASP A 218 -17.70 -21.99 1.43
N ASP A 219 -17.94 -22.67 2.55
CA ASP A 219 -18.48 -22.09 3.79
C ASP A 219 -17.56 -21.06 4.43
N LEU A 220 -16.26 -21.06 4.08
CA LEU A 220 -15.31 -20.05 4.51
C LEU A 220 -15.39 -18.73 3.70
N MET A 221 -16.19 -18.67 2.64
CA MET A 221 -16.35 -17.45 1.85
C MET A 221 -17.02 -16.34 2.65
N ASN A 222 -16.50 -15.12 2.53
CA ASN A 222 -16.88 -13.90 3.28
C ASN A 222 -16.56 -13.94 4.77
N GLU A 223 -15.86 -14.97 5.24
CA GLU A 223 -15.41 -15.09 6.63
C GLU A 223 -13.97 -14.55 6.79
N ILE A 224 -13.63 -14.13 8.02
CA ILE A 224 -12.26 -13.84 8.41
C ILE A 224 -11.66 -15.09 9.03
N VAL A 225 -10.57 -15.57 8.41
CA VAL A 225 -9.90 -16.80 8.83
C VAL A 225 -8.39 -16.61 8.95
N ASP A 226 -7.74 -17.44 9.74
CA ASP A 226 -6.28 -17.49 9.85
C ASP A 226 -5.69 -18.50 8.87
N VAL A 227 -4.65 -18.07 8.15
CA VAL A 227 -3.91 -18.92 7.21
C VAL A 227 -2.43 -18.89 7.55
N HIS A 228 -1.84 -20.07 7.76
CA HIS A 228 -0.40 -20.24 7.92
C HIS A 228 0.29 -20.14 6.56
N VAL A 229 1.18 -19.16 6.39
CA VAL A 229 1.87 -18.91 5.10
C VAL A 229 3.00 -19.90 4.91
N GLU A 230 2.93 -20.72 3.86
CA GLU A 230 3.93 -21.74 3.56
C GLU A 230 4.89 -21.30 2.45
N ARG A 231 4.39 -20.61 1.43
CA ARG A 231 5.21 -20.17 0.28
C ARG A 231 4.73 -18.88 -0.37
N VAL A 232 5.66 -18.24 -1.07
CA VAL A 232 5.41 -16.99 -1.80
C VAL A 232 5.35 -17.26 -3.30
N LEU A 233 4.39 -16.60 -3.95
CA LEU A 233 4.22 -16.51 -5.40
C LEU A 233 4.47 -15.06 -5.86
N PRO A 234 4.67 -14.81 -7.16
CA PRO A 234 4.91 -13.45 -7.64
C PRO A 234 3.87 -12.41 -7.18
N GLN A 235 2.58 -12.78 -7.21
CA GLN A 235 1.47 -11.86 -6.91
C GLN A 235 0.67 -12.21 -5.64
N SER A 236 1.01 -13.30 -4.94
CA SER A 236 0.26 -13.80 -3.79
C SER A 236 1.17 -14.60 -2.86
N VAL A 237 0.62 -15.05 -1.75
CA VAL A 237 1.20 -16.12 -0.95
C VAL A 237 0.27 -17.34 -0.99
N MET A 238 0.80 -18.51 -0.69
CA MET A 238 0.01 -19.70 -0.44
C MET A 238 0.22 -20.16 0.98
N GLY A 239 -0.85 -20.67 1.57
CA GLY A 239 -0.79 -21.20 2.93
C GLY A 239 -1.83 -22.26 3.17
N LYS A 240 -1.89 -22.68 4.42
CA LYS A 240 -2.79 -23.70 4.92
C LYS A 240 -3.74 -23.05 5.91
N TYR A 241 -5.03 -23.29 5.73
CA TYR A 241 -6.07 -22.89 6.69
C TYR A 241 -5.85 -23.60 8.02
N SER A 242 -5.86 -22.84 9.10
CA SER A 242 -5.83 -23.36 10.47
C SER A 242 -7.25 -23.33 11.02
N SER A 243 -7.92 -24.49 11.06
CA SER A 243 -9.21 -24.57 11.76
C SER A 243 -9.01 -24.24 13.23
N SER A 244 -9.90 -23.42 13.79
CA SER A 244 -9.89 -23.01 15.20
C SER A 244 -10.20 -24.13 16.21
N GLU A 245 -10.33 -25.38 15.75
CA GLU A 245 -10.60 -26.55 16.62
C GLU A 245 -9.43 -26.96 17.52
N GLY A 246 -8.27 -26.28 17.46
CA GLY A 246 -7.08 -26.56 18.28
C GLY A 246 -6.90 -25.69 19.54
N ARG A 247 -7.79 -24.78 19.88
CA ARG A 247 -7.69 -23.93 21.09
C ARG A 247 -8.60 -24.38 22.25
N GLY A 248 -8.86 -25.67 22.34
CA GLY A 248 -9.57 -26.25 23.46
C GLY A 248 -8.79 -27.45 24.03
N ASN A 249 -8.25 -27.30 25.22
CA ASN A 249 -7.57 -28.27 26.08
C ASN A 249 -6.05 -28.32 25.96
N GLU A 250 -5.37 -27.42 26.66
CA GLU A 250 -4.26 -27.77 27.54
C GLU A 250 -4.32 -26.84 28.79
#